data_bb518dd9af22ed02a3fe9b9f2672e2cf
#
_entry.id   bb518dd9af22ed02a3fe9b9f2672e2cf
#
_cell.length_a   1.000
_cell.length_b   1.000
_cell.length_c   1.000
_cell.angle_alpha   90.00
_cell.angle_beta   90.00
_cell.angle_gamma   90.00
#
_symmetry.space_group_name_H-M   'P 1'
#
loop_
_entity.id
_entity.type
_entity.pdbx_description
1 polymer ?
#
loop_
_entity_poly.entity_id
_entity_poly.type
_entity_poly.pdbx_seq_one_letter_code
_entity_poly.pdbx_strand_id
1 'polypeptide(L)'
;MPHAYKQAQRRMRAIIRQQWDQDPLEGPIRLDLVCCGEARMDCDNIIGGLMDSANGILWLDDRVTIIPEISVKWSKAKRVDSRWDVTITELEHG
;
A
#
# COMPACT_ATOMS: atom_id res chain seq x y z
N MET A 1 -11.35 -15.46 -7.82
CA MET A 1 -11.27 -14.05 -7.45
C MET A 1 -12.23 -13.20 -8.26
N PRO A 2 -12.95 -12.27 -7.65
CA PRO A 2 -13.87 -11.41 -8.43
C PRO A 2 -13.12 -10.61 -9.48
N HIS A 3 -13.72 -10.47 -10.65
CA HIS A 3 -13.13 -9.73 -11.76
C HIS A 3 -12.89 -8.25 -11.42
N ALA A 4 -13.80 -7.65 -10.65
CA ALA A 4 -13.68 -6.26 -10.21
C ALA A 4 -12.43 -6.02 -9.34
N TYR A 5 -12.08 -6.98 -8.47
CA TYR A 5 -10.89 -6.90 -7.63
C TYR A 5 -9.61 -6.85 -8.49
N LYS A 6 -9.52 -7.71 -9.49
CA LYS A 6 -8.35 -7.74 -10.38
C LYS A 6 -8.20 -6.45 -11.17
N GLN A 7 -9.30 -5.85 -11.62
CA GLN A 7 -9.25 -4.58 -12.31
C GLN A 7 -8.79 -3.44 -11.40
N ALA A 8 -9.28 -3.40 -10.18
CA ALA A 8 -8.89 -2.39 -9.19
C ALA A 8 -7.38 -2.53 -8.85
N GLN A 9 -6.90 -3.76 -8.71
CA GLN A 9 -5.49 -4.04 -8.45
C GLN A 9 -4.61 -3.56 -9.61
N ARG A 10 -5.00 -3.82 -10.85
CA ARG A 10 -4.26 -3.37 -12.05
C ARG A 10 -4.17 -1.86 -12.12
N ARG A 11 -5.26 -1.16 -11.82
CA ARG A 11 -5.28 0.32 -11.79
C ARG A 11 -4.35 0.86 -10.74
N MET A 12 -4.39 0.29 -9.55
CA MET A 12 -3.52 0.70 -8.44
C MET A 12 -2.05 0.48 -8.80
N ARG A 13 -1.71 -0.68 -9.37
CA ARG A 13 -0.34 -0.97 -9.81
C ARG A 13 0.14 0.04 -10.85
N ALA A 14 -0.72 0.40 -11.80
CA ALA A 14 -0.38 1.39 -12.82
C ALA A 14 -0.10 2.77 -12.22
N ILE A 15 -0.93 3.20 -11.26
CA ILE A 15 -0.75 4.47 -10.56
C ILE A 15 0.56 4.47 -9.77
N ILE A 16 0.85 3.39 -9.05
CA ILE A 16 2.08 3.25 -8.27
C ILE A 16 3.30 3.32 -9.18
N ARG A 17 3.27 2.63 -10.32
CA ARG A 17 4.38 2.67 -11.28
C ARG A 17 4.65 4.05 -11.84
N GLN A 18 3.63 4.86 -12.04
CA GLN A 18 3.80 6.23 -12.49
C GLN A 18 4.49 7.12 -11.47
N GLN A 19 4.31 6.83 -10.19
CA GLN A 19 4.85 7.62 -9.10
C GLN A 19 6.20 7.10 -8.59
N TRP A 20 6.59 5.88 -8.95
CA TRP A 20 7.79 5.23 -8.45
C TRP A 20 8.67 4.79 -9.62
N ASP A 21 9.78 5.50 -9.82
CA ASP A 21 10.71 5.29 -10.91
C ASP A 21 12.01 4.62 -10.47
N GLN A 22 12.03 4.04 -9.28
CA GLN A 22 13.17 3.37 -8.70
C GLN A 22 12.95 1.85 -8.68
N ASP A 23 14.03 1.11 -8.43
CA ASP A 23 13.93 -0.32 -8.15
C ASP A 23 13.15 -0.56 -6.84
N PRO A 24 12.49 -1.72 -6.70
CA PRO A 24 11.81 -2.05 -5.45
C PRO A 24 12.78 -2.05 -4.27
N LEU A 25 12.32 -1.52 -3.14
CA LEU A 25 13.13 -1.47 -1.93
C LEU A 25 13.31 -2.88 -1.35
N GLU A 26 14.51 -3.18 -0.90
CA GLU A 26 14.85 -4.48 -0.34
C GLU A 26 14.57 -4.56 1.17
N GLY A 27 14.30 -3.42 1.79
CA GLY A 27 14.02 -3.32 3.22
C GLY A 27 15.31 -3.28 4.06
N PRO A 28 15.21 -3.26 5.39
CA PRO A 28 13.93 -3.12 6.11
C PRO A 28 13.35 -1.71 5.97
N ILE A 29 12.04 -1.63 5.93
CA ILE A 29 11.34 -0.35 5.80
C ILE A 29 10.22 -0.25 6.85
N ARG A 30 9.85 0.98 7.16
CA ARG A 30 8.64 1.30 7.89
C ARG A 30 7.60 1.81 6.91
N LEU A 31 6.41 1.27 6.98
CA LEU A 31 5.28 1.65 6.13
C LEU A 31 4.23 2.37 6.97
N ASP A 32 3.92 3.61 6.60
CA ASP A 32 2.82 4.36 7.20
C ASP A 32 1.77 4.61 6.12
N LEU A 33 0.58 4.07 6.34
CA LEU A 33 -0.55 4.22 5.43
C LEU A 33 -1.64 5.04 6.09
N VAL A 34 -2.06 6.11 5.45
CA VAL A 34 -3.26 6.87 5.82
C VAL A 34 -4.29 6.64 4.73
N CYS A 35 -5.39 6.01 5.10
CA CYS A 35 -6.49 5.72 4.19
C CYS A 35 -7.66 6.65 4.49
N CYS A 36 -8.06 7.43 3.50
CA CYS A 36 -9.24 8.28 3.60
C CYS A 36 -10.35 7.69 2.73
N GLY A 37 -11.50 7.42 3.32
CA GLY A 37 -12.59 6.80 2.58
C GLY A 37 -13.84 6.58 3.41
N GLU A 38 -14.80 5.89 2.81
CA GLU A 38 -16.06 5.56 3.48
C GLU A 38 -15.86 4.52 4.58
N ALA A 39 -16.78 4.49 5.55
CA ALA A 39 -16.68 3.68 6.76
C ALA A 39 -16.85 2.16 6.55
N ARG A 40 -17.04 1.70 5.31
CA ARG A 40 -17.28 0.28 4.99
C ARG A 40 -16.01 -0.52 4.74
N MET A 41 -14.85 0.08 4.89
CA MET A 41 -13.58 -0.58 4.58
C MET A 41 -13.09 -1.39 5.76
N ASP A 42 -12.64 -2.61 5.51
CA ASP A 42 -11.99 -3.44 6.51
C ASP A 42 -10.48 -3.23 6.49
N CYS A 43 -9.85 -3.20 7.66
CA CYS A 43 -8.40 -2.97 7.76
C CYS A 43 -7.57 -3.97 7.00
N ASP A 44 -7.91 -5.25 7.08
CA ASP A 44 -7.17 -6.32 6.38
C ASP A 44 -7.33 -6.20 4.86
N ASN A 45 -8.48 -5.75 4.37
CA ASN A 45 -8.68 -5.51 2.94
C ASN A 45 -7.86 -4.32 2.45
N ILE A 46 -7.73 -3.26 3.26
CA ILE A 46 -6.90 -2.10 2.92
C ILE A 46 -5.44 -2.51 2.81
N ILE A 47 -4.92 -3.18 3.84
CA ILE A 47 -3.52 -3.61 3.89
C ILE A 47 -3.24 -4.63 2.79
N GLY A 48 -4.10 -5.64 2.65
CA GLY A 48 -3.95 -6.67 1.63
C GLY A 48 -3.98 -6.12 0.23
N GLY A 49 -4.88 -5.18 -0.04
CA GLY A 49 -4.97 -4.52 -1.34
C GLY A 49 -3.72 -3.71 -1.67
N LEU A 50 -3.18 -2.98 -0.69
CA LEU A 50 -1.93 -2.25 -0.88
C LEU A 50 -0.76 -3.19 -1.13
N MET A 51 -0.61 -4.23 -0.31
CA MET A 51 0.48 -5.21 -0.45
C MET A 51 0.44 -5.89 -1.81
N ASP A 52 -0.73 -6.39 -2.21
CA ASP A 52 -0.90 -7.04 -3.52
C ASP A 52 -0.60 -6.11 -4.69
N SER A 53 -0.91 -4.83 -4.53
CA SER A 53 -0.70 -3.85 -5.60
C SER A 53 0.74 -3.35 -5.67
N ALA A 54 1.42 -3.26 -4.55
CA ALA A 54 2.75 -2.65 -4.43
C ALA A 54 3.91 -3.64 -4.44
N ASN A 55 3.64 -4.92 -4.17
CA ASN A 55 4.69 -5.95 -4.18
C ASN A 55 5.38 -6.02 -5.55
N GLY A 56 6.69 -5.96 -5.55
CA GLY A 56 7.48 -5.96 -6.77
C GLY A 56 7.62 -4.59 -7.44
N ILE A 57 6.99 -3.55 -6.88
CA ILE A 57 7.08 -2.18 -7.39
C ILE A 57 7.73 -1.25 -6.35
N LEU A 58 7.08 -1.09 -5.20
CA LEU A 58 7.60 -0.25 -4.10
C LEU A 58 8.62 -1.01 -3.26
N TRP A 59 8.38 -2.29 -3.03
CA TRP A 59 9.24 -3.19 -2.27
C TRP A 59 9.23 -4.56 -2.89
N LEU A 60 10.22 -5.39 -2.54
CA LEU A 60 10.34 -6.71 -3.16
C LEU A 60 9.18 -7.63 -2.81
N ASP A 61 8.78 -7.63 -1.52
CA ASP A 61 7.74 -8.53 -1.03
C ASP A 61 7.22 -8.00 0.31
N ASP A 62 6.07 -8.52 0.76
CA ASP A 62 5.42 -8.11 2.01
C ASP A 62 5.90 -8.89 3.24
N ARG A 63 7.08 -9.49 3.16
CA ARG A 63 7.67 -10.23 4.28
C ARG A 63 7.99 -9.31 5.46
N VAL A 64 7.89 -9.84 6.66
CA VAL A 64 8.19 -9.08 7.88
C VAL A 64 9.66 -8.64 7.97
N THR A 65 10.55 -9.33 7.25
CA THR A 65 11.96 -8.91 7.16
C THR A 65 12.17 -7.70 6.27
N ILE A 66 11.25 -7.45 5.34
CA ILE A 66 11.27 -6.30 4.44
C ILE A 66 10.44 -5.17 5.02
N ILE A 67 9.27 -5.47 5.60
CA ILE A 67 8.38 -4.49 6.22
C ILE A 67 8.14 -4.87 7.68
N PRO A 68 9.14 -4.66 8.56
CA PRO A 68 8.98 -5.01 9.99
C PRO A 68 8.07 -4.06 10.75
N GLU A 69 7.85 -2.86 10.24
CA GLU A 69 6.98 -1.87 10.89
C GLU A 69 5.91 -1.40 9.91
N ILE A 70 4.66 -1.46 10.36
CA ILE A 70 3.52 -1.00 9.56
C ILE A 70 2.54 -0.27 10.47
N SER A 71 2.04 0.85 9.98
CA SER A 71 1.02 1.65 10.66
C SER A 71 -0.08 1.99 9.67
N VAL A 72 -1.32 1.80 10.08
CA VAL A 72 -2.49 2.12 9.27
C VAL A 72 -3.40 3.03 10.06
N LYS A 73 -3.75 4.15 9.46
CA LYS A 73 -4.73 5.09 10.01
C LYS A 73 -5.85 5.27 9.00
N TRP A 74 -7.06 5.35 9.51
CA TRP A 74 -8.23 5.61 8.69
C TRP A 74 -8.88 6.92 9.09
N SER A 75 -9.28 7.70 8.08
CA SER A 75 -10.07 8.91 8.26
C SER A 75 -11.28 8.85 7.36
N LYS A 76 -12.44 9.23 7.88
CA LYS A 76 -13.66 9.25 7.11
C LYS A 76 -13.60 10.34 6.03
N ALA A 77 -13.95 9.98 4.81
CA ALA A 77 -14.03 10.91 3.70
C ALA A 77 -15.16 10.49 2.77
N LYS A 78 -15.67 11.46 2.01
CA LYS A 78 -16.62 11.16 0.94
C LYS A 78 -15.90 10.37 -0.15
N ARG A 79 -16.68 9.59 -0.91
CA ARG A 79 -16.14 8.75 -1.98
C ARG A 79 -15.25 9.52 -2.96
N VAL A 80 -15.64 10.76 -3.31
CA VAL A 80 -14.88 11.60 -4.24
C VAL A 80 -13.54 12.06 -3.66
N ASP A 81 -13.40 12.06 -2.33
CA ASP A 81 -12.19 12.46 -1.62
C ASP A 81 -11.37 11.25 -1.14
N SER A 82 -11.76 10.06 -1.55
CA SER A 82 -11.05 8.84 -1.17
C SER A 82 -9.62 8.84 -1.71
N ARG A 83 -8.66 8.53 -0.82
CA ARG A 83 -7.26 8.46 -1.21
C ARG A 83 -6.48 7.60 -0.23
N TRP A 84 -5.31 7.18 -0.66
CA TRP A 84 -4.33 6.51 0.18
C TRP A 84 -3.04 7.29 0.14
N ASP A 85 -2.57 7.70 1.30
CA ASP A 85 -1.27 8.35 1.46
C ASP A 85 -0.30 7.33 2.05
N VAL A 86 0.72 6.99 1.29
CA VAL A 86 1.70 5.98 1.68
C VAL A 86 3.04 6.66 1.92
N THR A 87 3.57 6.51 3.13
CA THR A 87 4.89 7.00 3.49
C THR A 87 5.79 5.83 3.78
N ILE A 88 6.94 5.77 3.12
CA ILE A 88 7.93 4.72 3.28
C ILE A 88 9.18 5.32 3.90
N THR A 89 9.62 4.74 5.01
CA THR A 89 10.86 5.14 5.69
C THR A 89 11.82 3.97 5.66
N GLU A 90 13.00 4.17 5.09
CA GLU A 90 14.05 3.15 5.14
C GLU A 90 14.64 3.09 6.54
N LEU A 91 14.77 1.86 7.06
CA LEU A 91 15.31 1.61 8.38
C LEU A 91 16.75 1.13 8.25
N GLU A 92 17.55 1.39 9.29
CA GLU A 92 18.92 0.87 9.34
C GLU A 92 18.88 -0.63 9.59
N HIS A 93 19.79 -1.36 8.95
CA HIS A 93 20.01 -2.77 9.25
C HIS A 93 20.58 -2.89 10.66
N GLY A 94 19.75 -3.44 11.54
CA GLY A 94 20.12 -3.62 12.94
C GLY A 94 20.96 -4.84 13.19
#